data_ea0f76f802ebfc7e0edddab9db7d249e
#
_entry.id   ea0f76f802ebfc7e0edddab9db7d249e
#
_cell.length_a   1.000
_cell.length_b   1.000
_cell.length_c   1.000
_cell.angle_alpha   90.00
_cell.angle_beta   90.00
_cell.angle_gamma   90.00
#
_symmetry.space_group_name_H-M   'P 1'
#
loop_
_entity.id
_entity.type
_entity.pdbx_description
1 polymer ?
#
loop_
_entity_poly.entity_id
_entity_poly.type
_entity_poly.pdbx_seq_one_letter_code
_entity_poly.pdbx_strand_id
1 'polypeptide(L)'
;MFSLISSQLSLPLRSPRGIATIAVGTAAAVAIASYVLTRKKPTAEEIERERRDRLATIGRITDGTITDAPFEPDDPTHTPRLLIYDYRIAGVTYECAQDVTSLAEHVRDIRTDLPIQVRYDLHNPGNSIVVADSWSGLRLTAQHPHPTSPDQTTEPTADHHG
;
A
#
# COMPACT_ATOMS: atom_id res chain seq x y z
N MET A 1 44.58 35.70 46.11
CA MET A 1 45.32 34.48 45.76
C MET A 1 44.45 33.58 44.93
N PHE A 2 44.43 33.79 43.61
CA PHE A 2 43.74 32.92 42.68
C PHE A 2 44.79 32.18 41.87
N SER A 3 44.95 30.90 42.17
CA SER A 3 45.86 30.01 41.44
C SER A 3 45.18 29.55 40.20
N LEU A 4 45.67 30.00 39.05
CA LEU A 4 45.24 29.57 37.71
C LEU A 4 45.78 28.16 37.45
N ILE A 5 44.90 27.16 37.53
CA ILE A 5 45.19 25.81 37.05
C ILE A 5 45.05 25.85 35.52
N SER A 6 46.14 26.15 34.85
CA SER A 6 46.24 25.95 33.39
C SER A 6 46.37 24.45 33.13
N SER A 7 45.24 23.79 32.91
CA SER A 7 45.22 22.42 32.35
C SER A 7 45.76 22.46 30.94
N GLN A 8 47.02 22.16 30.76
CA GLN A 8 47.66 21.91 29.47
C GLN A 8 47.01 20.65 28.86
N LEU A 9 46.03 20.86 28.02
CA LEU A 9 45.56 19.80 27.13
C LEU A 9 46.63 19.56 26.07
N SER A 10 47.68 18.81 26.43
CA SER A 10 48.68 18.32 25.49
C SER A 10 48.03 17.21 24.64
N LEU A 11 47.46 17.60 23.54
CA LEU A 11 47.02 16.68 22.49
C LEU A 11 48.24 15.89 21.99
N PRO A 12 48.23 14.56 21.98
CA PRO A 12 49.34 13.72 21.49
C PRO A 12 49.40 13.73 19.95
N LEU A 13 49.46 14.92 19.34
CA LEU A 13 49.43 15.14 17.90
C LEU A 13 50.81 14.90 17.22
N ARG A 14 51.85 14.53 17.97
CA ARG A 14 53.21 14.38 17.42
C ARG A 14 53.71 12.94 17.27
N SER A 15 52.91 11.94 17.58
CA SER A 15 53.28 10.55 17.28
C SER A 15 52.67 10.10 15.95
N PRO A 16 53.41 9.38 15.10
CA PRO A 16 52.89 8.89 13.81
C PRO A 16 51.63 7.99 13.98
N ARG A 17 51.51 7.36 15.14
CA ARG A 17 50.31 6.57 15.50
C ARG A 17 49.10 7.46 15.82
N GLY A 18 49.27 8.61 16.45
CA GLY A 18 48.20 9.57 16.75
C GLY A 18 47.63 10.21 15.48
N ILE A 19 48.51 10.54 14.51
CA ILE A 19 48.07 11.08 13.21
C ILE A 19 47.28 10.04 12.40
N ALA A 20 47.72 8.77 12.43
CA ALA A 20 47.02 7.70 11.72
C ALA A 20 45.62 7.44 12.29
N THR A 21 45.45 7.47 13.62
CA THR A 21 44.13 7.27 14.24
C THR A 21 43.15 8.43 13.93
N ILE A 22 43.63 9.66 13.90
CA ILE A 22 42.84 10.83 13.53
C ILE A 22 42.44 10.76 12.05
N ALA A 23 43.35 10.40 11.15
CA ALA A 23 43.09 10.28 9.73
C ALA A 23 42.04 9.20 9.41
N VAL A 24 42.09 8.04 10.06
CA VAL A 24 41.11 6.98 9.92
C VAL A 24 39.73 7.41 10.46
N GLY A 25 39.70 8.07 11.63
CA GLY A 25 38.49 8.59 12.23
C GLY A 25 37.78 9.64 11.35
N THR A 26 38.54 10.57 10.77
CA THR A 26 37.99 11.59 9.87
C THR A 26 37.52 10.98 8.55
N ALA A 27 38.22 10.04 7.96
CA ALA A 27 37.81 9.36 6.75
C ALA A 27 36.52 8.58 6.95
N ALA A 28 36.39 7.88 8.09
CA ALA A 28 35.13 7.18 8.44
C ALA A 28 33.97 8.16 8.65
N ALA A 29 34.19 9.27 9.34
CA ALA A 29 33.16 10.29 9.55
C ALA A 29 32.68 10.92 8.21
N VAL A 30 33.61 11.23 7.31
CA VAL A 30 33.30 11.77 5.98
C VAL A 30 32.53 10.72 5.14
N ALA A 31 32.94 9.46 5.21
CA ALA A 31 32.25 8.38 4.51
C ALA A 31 30.80 8.19 5.01
N ILE A 32 30.60 8.22 6.33
CA ILE A 32 29.26 8.14 6.94
C ILE A 32 28.43 9.37 6.58
N ALA A 33 29.00 10.57 6.68
CA ALA A 33 28.31 11.81 6.32
C ALA A 33 27.91 11.82 4.84
N SER A 34 28.82 11.45 3.93
CA SER A 34 28.49 11.35 2.49
C SER A 34 27.43 10.30 2.23
N TYR A 35 27.46 9.15 2.88
CA TYR A 35 26.45 8.11 2.76
C TYR A 35 25.07 8.59 3.24
N VAL A 36 25.00 9.29 4.38
CA VAL A 36 23.74 9.85 4.90
C VAL A 36 23.21 10.96 4.00
N LEU A 37 24.07 11.83 3.48
CA LEU A 37 23.69 12.94 2.60
C LEU A 37 23.29 12.47 1.18
N THR A 38 23.85 11.36 0.71
CA THR A 38 23.51 10.78 -0.60
C THR A 38 22.32 9.83 -0.55
N ARG A 39 21.84 9.42 0.62
CA ARG A 39 20.60 8.67 0.75
C ARG A 39 19.45 9.52 0.24
N LYS A 40 18.95 9.19 -0.94
CA LYS A 40 17.68 9.75 -1.44
C LYS A 40 16.61 9.44 -0.41
N LYS A 41 15.98 10.47 0.11
CA LYS A 41 14.77 10.29 0.91
C LYS A 41 13.69 9.73 -0.02
N PRO A 42 12.98 8.67 0.35
CA PRO A 42 11.89 8.16 -0.47
C PRO A 42 10.87 9.29 -0.72
N THR A 43 10.38 9.37 -1.92
CA THR A 43 9.33 10.33 -2.27
C THR A 43 8.01 9.92 -1.61
N ALA A 44 7.07 10.86 -1.48
CA ALA A 44 5.73 10.54 -0.96
C ALA A 44 5.05 9.45 -1.78
N GLU A 45 5.28 9.45 -3.09
CA GLU A 45 4.75 8.46 -4.02
C GLU A 45 5.37 7.07 -3.82
N GLU A 46 6.69 6.99 -3.58
CA GLU A 46 7.36 5.73 -3.26
C GLU A 46 6.85 5.14 -1.93
N ILE A 47 6.67 5.98 -0.90
CA ILE A 47 6.12 5.56 0.39
C ILE A 47 4.69 5.02 0.22
N GLU A 48 3.88 5.71 -0.57
CA GLU A 48 2.49 5.30 -0.82
C GLU A 48 2.42 4.00 -1.64
N ARG A 49 3.29 3.84 -2.64
CA ARG A 49 3.40 2.59 -3.39
C ARG A 49 3.78 1.42 -2.48
N GLU A 50 4.82 1.60 -1.66
CA GLU A 50 5.25 0.59 -0.70
C GLU A 50 4.14 0.23 0.31
N ARG A 51 3.37 1.23 0.78
CA ARG A 51 2.19 1.01 1.63
C ARG A 51 1.16 0.14 0.92
N ARG A 52 0.82 0.45 -0.33
CA ARG A 52 -0.16 -0.30 -1.13
C ARG A 52 0.31 -1.72 -1.40
N ASP A 53 1.55 -1.90 -1.79
CA ASP A 53 2.13 -3.23 -2.06
C ASP A 53 2.16 -4.10 -0.80
N ARG A 54 2.49 -3.50 0.32
CA ARG A 54 2.44 -4.19 1.61
C ARG A 54 1.02 -4.65 1.96
N LEU A 55 0.02 -3.78 1.84
CA LEU A 55 -1.38 -4.13 2.09
C LEU A 55 -1.88 -5.16 1.07
N ALA A 56 -1.50 -5.04 -0.19
CA ALA A 56 -1.84 -6.02 -1.23
C ALA A 56 -1.27 -7.42 -0.94
N THR A 57 -0.16 -7.51 -0.22
CA THR A 57 0.49 -8.77 0.09
C THR A 57 -0.01 -9.38 1.41
N ILE A 58 -0.04 -8.60 2.48
CA ILE A 58 -0.29 -9.11 3.83
C ILE A 58 -1.59 -8.61 4.48
N GLY A 59 -2.28 -7.64 3.87
CA GLY A 59 -3.54 -7.10 4.37
C GLY A 59 -4.63 -8.17 4.45
N ARG A 60 -5.48 -8.09 5.47
CA ARG A 60 -6.67 -8.93 5.58
C ARG A 60 -7.73 -8.46 4.63
N ILE A 61 -8.48 -9.39 4.06
CA ILE A 61 -9.56 -9.10 3.11
C ILE A 61 -10.88 -9.01 3.87
N THR A 62 -11.67 -8.01 3.51
CA THR A 62 -13.08 -7.87 3.91
C THR A 62 -13.89 -7.36 2.73
N ASP A 63 -15.20 -7.54 2.77
CA ASP A 63 -16.10 -6.94 1.80
C ASP A 63 -16.36 -5.47 2.16
N GLY A 64 -16.52 -4.64 1.15
CA GLY A 64 -16.84 -3.22 1.26
C GLY A 64 -17.69 -2.75 0.09
N THR A 65 -17.99 -1.46 0.08
CA THR A 65 -18.80 -0.79 -0.94
C THR A 65 -18.14 0.53 -1.31
N ILE A 66 -18.11 0.88 -2.59
CA ILE A 66 -17.73 2.22 -3.02
C ILE A 66 -18.91 3.13 -2.79
N THR A 67 -18.70 4.18 -1.99
CA THR A 67 -19.73 5.18 -1.71
C THR A 67 -19.67 6.33 -2.70
N ASP A 68 -18.46 6.66 -3.21
CA ASP A 68 -18.27 7.68 -4.22
C ASP A 68 -16.98 7.45 -5.01
N ALA A 69 -16.95 7.91 -6.25
CA ALA A 69 -15.78 7.84 -7.13
C ALA A 69 -15.71 9.12 -7.99
N PRO A 70 -15.34 10.26 -7.40
CA PRO A 70 -15.32 11.53 -8.11
C PRO A 70 -14.29 11.53 -9.24
N PHE A 71 -14.71 12.03 -10.38
CA PHE A 71 -13.88 12.28 -11.56
C PHE A 71 -13.96 13.75 -11.97
N GLU A 72 -12.97 14.21 -12.68
CA GLU A 72 -12.92 15.60 -13.17
C GLU A 72 -13.99 15.79 -14.27
N PRO A 73 -14.86 16.82 -14.20
CA PRO A 73 -15.93 17.02 -15.19
C PRO A 73 -15.41 17.17 -16.63
N ASP A 74 -14.20 17.67 -16.80
CA ASP A 74 -13.55 17.91 -18.09
C ASP A 74 -12.68 16.71 -18.55
N ASP A 75 -12.62 15.63 -17.79
CA ASP A 75 -11.85 14.43 -18.18
C ASP A 75 -12.66 13.55 -19.14
N PRO A 76 -12.24 13.46 -20.43
CA PRO A 76 -12.94 12.65 -21.42
C PRO A 76 -12.89 11.14 -21.12
N THR A 77 -11.97 10.72 -20.25
CA THR A 77 -11.80 9.31 -19.90
C THR A 77 -12.72 8.87 -18.77
N HIS A 78 -13.34 9.79 -18.05
CA HIS A 78 -14.20 9.53 -16.89
C HIS A 78 -13.50 8.59 -15.87
N THR A 79 -12.19 8.77 -15.70
CA THR A 79 -11.40 7.96 -14.79
C THR A 79 -11.37 8.60 -13.42
N PRO A 80 -11.82 7.93 -12.36
CA PRO A 80 -11.82 8.49 -11.02
C PRO A 80 -10.38 8.71 -10.53
N ARG A 81 -10.16 9.80 -9.82
CA ARG A 81 -8.89 10.12 -9.17
C ARG A 81 -8.86 9.67 -7.72
N LEU A 82 -10.04 9.54 -7.13
CA LEU A 82 -10.24 9.15 -5.75
C LEU A 82 -11.34 8.10 -5.67
N LEU A 83 -11.15 7.08 -4.85
CA LEU A 83 -12.19 6.15 -4.45
C LEU A 83 -12.55 6.41 -3.00
N ILE A 84 -13.82 6.65 -2.72
CA ILE A 84 -14.36 6.72 -1.37
C ILE A 84 -15.16 5.44 -1.15
N TYR A 85 -14.85 4.72 -0.09
CA TYR A 85 -15.45 3.41 0.19
C TYR A 85 -15.59 3.18 1.68
N ASP A 86 -16.55 2.35 2.02
CA ASP A 86 -16.75 1.89 3.37
C ASP A 86 -16.60 0.37 3.50
N TYR A 87 -16.34 -0.09 4.69
CA TYR A 87 -16.32 -1.49 5.09
C TYR A 87 -16.50 -1.62 6.58
N ARG A 88 -16.91 -2.83 7.02
CA ARG A 88 -17.22 -3.07 8.42
C ARG A 88 -16.34 -4.17 9.00
N ILE A 89 -15.75 -3.91 10.18
CA ILE A 89 -14.97 -4.88 10.94
C ILE A 89 -15.48 -4.89 12.37
N ALA A 90 -15.85 -6.07 12.87
CA ALA A 90 -16.32 -6.26 14.23
C ALA A 90 -17.41 -5.26 14.68
N GLY A 91 -18.30 -4.88 13.76
CA GLY A 91 -19.40 -3.95 14.04
C GLY A 91 -19.05 -2.47 13.86
N VAL A 92 -17.78 -2.12 13.66
CA VAL A 92 -17.32 -0.75 13.38
C VAL A 92 -17.27 -0.53 11.87
N THR A 93 -17.86 0.57 11.40
CA THR A 93 -17.77 1.00 10.01
C THR A 93 -16.57 1.94 9.83
N TYR A 94 -15.76 1.68 8.84
CA TYR A 94 -14.63 2.51 8.44
C TYR A 94 -14.94 3.11 7.07
N GLU A 95 -14.87 4.43 6.96
CA GLU A 95 -14.93 5.16 5.71
C GLU A 95 -13.52 5.61 5.35
N CYS A 96 -13.08 5.27 4.15
CA CYS A 96 -11.72 5.51 3.69
C CYS A 96 -11.73 6.11 2.28
N ALA A 97 -10.66 6.84 1.98
CA ALA A 97 -10.41 7.37 0.66
C ALA A 97 -9.04 6.88 0.15
N GLN A 98 -8.99 6.46 -1.10
CA GLN A 98 -7.76 6.04 -1.78
C GLN A 98 -7.54 6.88 -3.03
N ASP A 99 -6.35 7.51 -3.14
CA ASP A 99 -5.91 8.12 -4.38
C ASP A 99 -5.52 7.01 -5.38
N VAL A 100 -6.19 7.02 -6.53
CA VAL A 100 -6.02 6.03 -7.61
C VAL A 100 -5.50 6.66 -8.89
N THR A 101 -5.02 7.91 -8.85
CA THR A 101 -4.50 8.62 -10.01
C THR A 101 -3.40 7.83 -10.73
N SER A 102 -2.47 7.24 -9.98
CA SER A 102 -1.41 6.38 -10.54
C SER A 102 -1.86 4.98 -10.93
N LEU A 103 -3.13 4.63 -10.72
CA LEU A 103 -3.74 3.32 -10.94
C LEU A 103 -4.92 3.39 -11.92
N ALA A 104 -4.94 4.43 -12.77
CA ALA A 104 -6.03 4.72 -13.72
C ALA A 104 -6.46 3.51 -14.56
N GLU A 105 -5.49 2.71 -15.00
CA GLU A 105 -5.75 1.50 -15.80
C GLU A 105 -6.62 0.46 -15.06
N HIS A 106 -6.55 0.43 -13.72
CA HIS A 106 -7.29 -0.53 -12.89
C HIS A 106 -8.71 -0.06 -12.57
N VAL A 107 -8.98 1.25 -12.68
CA VAL A 107 -10.25 1.86 -12.23
C VAL A 107 -11.07 2.46 -13.36
N ARG A 108 -10.65 2.27 -14.62
CA ARG A 108 -11.29 2.86 -15.81
C ARG A 108 -12.79 2.58 -15.91
N ASP A 109 -13.22 1.36 -15.61
CA ASP A 109 -14.60 0.92 -15.78
C ASP A 109 -15.25 0.58 -14.43
N ILE A 110 -14.98 1.41 -13.43
CA ILE A 110 -15.47 1.17 -12.07
C ILE A 110 -17.00 1.29 -11.99
N ARG A 111 -17.58 0.41 -11.21
CA ARG A 111 -19.01 0.43 -10.88
C ARG A 111 -19.19 0.52 -9.37
N THR A 112 -19.97 1.50 -8.96
CA THR A 112 -20.27 1.76 -7.53
C THR A 112 -21.38 0.88 -6.97
N ASP A 113 -22.13 0.19 -7.85
CA ASP A 113 -23.22 -0.71 -7.48
C ASP A 113 -22.78 -2.15 -7.14
N LEU A 114 -21.48 -2.45 -7.33
CA LEU A 114 -20.92 -3.78 -7.04
C LEU A 114 -20.16 -3.81 -5.73
N PRO A 115 -20.25 -4.91 -4.98
CA PRO A 115 -19.42 -5.10 -3.80
C PRO A 115 -17.93 -5.16 -4.19
N ILE A 116 -17.10 -4.61 -3.36
CA ILE A 116 -15.64 -4.61 -3.52
C ILE A 116 -14.98 -5.44 -2.44
N GLN A 117 -13.74 -5.81 -2.69
CA GLN A 117 -12.87 -6.36 -1.67
C GLN A 117 -11.91 -5.26 -1.18
N VAL A 118 -11.77 -5.15 0.12
CA VAL A 118 -10.87 -4.20 0.78
C VAL A 118 -9.79 -4.99 1.49
N ARG A 119 -8.54 -4.58 1.34
CA ARG A 119 -7.44 -5.07 2.17
C ARG A 119 -7.11 -4.03 3.23
N TYR A 120 -7.00 -4.46 4.46
CA TYR A 120 -6.75 -3.59 5.60
C TYR A 120 -5.66 -4.13 6.52
N ASP A 121 -5.02 -3.24 7.26
CA ASP A 121 -4.08 -3.57 8.32
C ASP A 121 -4.82 -3.98 9.58
N LEU A 122 -4.53 -5.18 10.10
CA LEU A 122 -5.19 -5.70 11.32
C LEU A 122 -4.94 -4.82 12.54
N HIS A 123 -3.79 -4.16 12.63
CA HIS A 123 -3.42 -3.32 13.77
C HIS A 123 -3.93 -1.87 13.63
N ASN A 124 -4.20 -1.46 12.41
CA ASN A 124 -4.77 -0.15 12.08
C ASN A 124 -5.83 -0.30 10.98
N PRO A 125 -7.07 -0.68 11.33
CA PRO A 125 -8.10 -0.95 10.34
C PRO A 125 -8.44 0.22 9.42
N GLY A 126 -8.21 1.46 9.83
CA GLY A 126 -8.34 2.63 8.96
C GLY A 126 -7.29 2.71 7.85
N ASN A 127 -6.23 1.92 7.93
CA ASN A 127 -5.23 1.79 6.87
C ASN A 127 -5.63 0.66 5.92
N SER A 128 -6.20 1.00 4.78
CA SER A 128 -6.77 0.05 3.83
C SER A 128 -6.54 0.47 2.39
N ILE A 129 -6.76 -0.47 1.45
CA ILE A 129 -6.74 -0.25 0.01
C ILE A 129 -7.81 -1.07 -0.69
N VAL A 130 -8.27 -0.58 -1.84
CA VAL A 130 -9.11 -1.32 -2.80
C VAL A 130 -8.30 -1.72 -4.03
N VAL A 131 -7.31 -0.93 -4.42
CA VAL A 131 -6.52 -1.15 -5.64
C VAL A 131 -5.03 -0.94 -5.38
N ALA A 132 -4.21 -1.85 -5.91
CA ALA A 132 -2.76 -1.74 -6.02
C ALA A 132 -2.29 -2.38 -7.34
N ASP A 133 -1.01 -2.19 -7.73
CA ASP A 133 -0.47 -2.68 -8.99
C ASP A 133 -0.63 -4.20 -9.16
N SER A 134 -0.50 -4.95 -8.08
CA SER A 134 -0.59 -6.41 -8.04
C SER A 134 -1.95 -6.97 -7.59
N TRP A 135 -2.89 -6.12 -7.27
CA TRP A 135 -4.18 -6.54 -6.73
C TRP A 135 -5.26 -5.50 -6.96
N SER A 136 -6.41 -5.93 -7.50
CA SER A 136 -7.61 -5.10 -7.60
C SER A 136 -8.74 -5.77 -6.85
N GLY A 137 -9.30 -5.07 -5.88
CA GLY A 137 -10.50 -5.49 -5.15
C GLY A 137 -11.79 -5.15 -5.86
N LEU A 138 -11.72 -4.53 -7.04
CA LEU A 138 -12.88 -4.12 -7.82
C LEU A 138 -13.52 -5.32 -8.52
N ARG A 139 -14.84 -5.31 -8.58
CA ARG A 139 -15.61 -6.25 -9.40
C ARG A 139 -16.18 -5.50 -10.59
N LEU A 140 -15.61 -5.75 -11.76
CA LEU A 140 -16.04 -5.10 -13.02
C LEU A 140 -17.30 -5.73 -13.61
N THR A 141 -17.66 -6.94 -13.19
CA THR A 141 -18.82 -7.67 -13.69
C THR A 141 -19.53 -8.36 -12.53
N ALA A 142 -20.86 -8.23 -12.46
CA ALA A 142 -21.67 -9.04 -11.57
C ALA A 142 -21.56 -10.51 -12.03
N GLN A 143 -21.05 -11.38 -11.17
CA GLN A 143 -21.12 -12.81 -11.41
C GLN A 143 -22.60 -13.21 -11.26
N HIS A 144 -23.29 -13.37 -12.36
CA HIS A 144 -24.58 -14.04 -12.34
C HIS A 144 -24.31 -15.48 -11.87
N PRO A 145 -24.97 -15.95 -10.80
CA PRO A 145 -24.92 -17.38 -10.49
C PRO A 145 -25.41 -18.10 -11.73
N HIS A 146 -24.60 -19.00 -12.24
CA HIS A 146 -24.99 -19.87 -13.35
C HIS A 146 -26.28 -20.58 -12.91
N PRO A 147 -27.42 -20.43 -13.63
CA PRO A 147 -28.57 -21.24 -13.30
C PRO A 147 -28.13 -22.70 -13.47
N THR A 148 -28.12 -23.42 -12.38
CA THR A 148 -27.97 -24.87 -12.38
C THR A 148 -29.08 -25.38 -13.33
N SER A 149 -28.68 -25.94 -14.47
CA SER A 149 -29.63 -26.57 -15.40
C SER A 149 -30.49 -27.56 -14.61
N PRO A 150 -31.79 -27.44 -14.67
CA PRO A 150 -32.63 -28.44 -14.04
C PRO A 150 -32.32 -29.80 -14.69
N ASP A 151 -32.07 -30.73 -13.81
CA ASP A 151 -31.92 -32.15 -14.01
C ASP A 151 -32.70 -32.66 -15.22
N GLN A 152 -31.99 -33.24 -16.19
CA GLN A 152 -32.62 -34.01 -17.25
C GLN A 152 -33.21 -35.26 -16.59
N THR A 153 -34.47 -35.15 -16.20
CA THR A 153 -35.26 -36.29 -15.79
C THR A 153 -35.31 -37.27 -16.98
N THR A 154 -34.55 -38.33 -16.84
CA THR A 154 -34.56 -39.48 -17.73
C THR A 154 -35.96 -40.11 -17.62
N GLU A 155 -36.74 -39.93 -18.64
CA GLU A 155 -38.02 -40.60 -18.82
C GLU A 155 -37.78 -42.12 -18.94
N PRO A 156 -38.37 -42.96 -18.10
CA PRO A 156 -38.29 -44.43 -18.31
C PRO A 156 -39.18 -44.81 -19.48
N THR A 157 -38.56 -45.29 -20.53
CA THR A 157 -39.21 -45.96 -21.64
C THR A 157 -40.06 -47.14 -21.14
N ALA A 158 -41.34 -46.99 -21.17
CA ALA A 158 -42.27 -48.10 -20.94
C ALA A 158 -42.25 -49.03 -22.13
N ASP A 159 -41.66 -50.18 -21.96
CA ASP A 159 -41.71 -51.32 -22.88
C ASP A 159 -43.08 -51.96 -22.80
N HIS A 160 -43.84 -51.87 -23.88
CA HIS A 160 -45.12 -52.53 -24.01
C HIS A 160 -44.93 -53.78 -24.87
N HIS A 161 -44.79 -54.92 -24.18
CA HIS A 161 -45.00 -56.22 -24.81
C HIS A 161 -46.33 -56.82 -24.30
N GLY A 162 -47.20 -57.07 -25.23
CA GLY A 162 -48.39 -57.83 -25.06
C GLY A 162 -48.97 -58.20 -26.41
#